data_3033fcce4e011c76844e5fbc03af32d9
#
_entry.id   3033fcce4e011c76844e5fbc03af32d9
#
_cell.length_a   1.000
_cell.length_b   1.000
_cell.length_c   1.000
_cell.angle_alpha   90.00
_cell.angle_beta   90.00
_cell.angle_gamma   90.00
#
_symmetry.space_group_name_H-M   'P 1'
#
loop_
_entity.id
_entity.type
_entity.pdbx_description
1 polymer ?
#
loop_
_entity_poly.entity_id
_entity_poly.type
_entity_poly.pdbx_seq_one_letter_code
_entity_poly.pdbx_strand_id
1 'polypeptide(L)'
;MDALIAAVKWFVDLGASAMLPIVITIIGLIFGVKFGKAIRSGIILGVGFVGIGLIVTLMNDNLGPAAQAMSKRFGMSLQVVDIGWPGMSPLTWASSIAIVAIPVAILLNVVMLLLKLTHVVNVDIWNVWHFAFTGALVYLATGNYMLGILGVCVHGFLAFKFGDWFAPVVEDYFELDGVCIPHGDSAFMAPFAVPVEWALDRIPGVKKINITSDAIQRKFGVIGEPMIIGAVLGCLIGALAGYDVKGAMQLGIQMAAVMVLMPKMVKCIMDGLMPISEVAKKKMEKRFHGTKFYIGL
;
A
#
# COMPACT_ATOMS: atom_id res chain seq x y z
N MET A 1 9.37 -16.25 28.07
CA MET A 1 8.29 -15.88 27.12
C MET A 1 8.05 -14.36 27.15
N ASP A 2 7.90 -13.78 28.34
CA ASP A 2 7.55 -12.36 28.51
C ASP A 2 8.57 -11.37 27.91
N ALA A 3 9.87 -11.65 28.01
CA ALA A 3 10.92 -10.81 27.43
C ALA A 3 10.86 -10.80 25.87
N LEU A 4 10.52 -11.93 25.24
CA LEU A 4 10.35 -12.00 23.79
C LEU A 4 9.11 -11.21 23.34
N ILE A 5 8.00 -11.36 24.05
CA ILE A 5 6.76 -10.63 23.80
C ILE A 5 7.00 -9.14 23.96
N ALA A 6 7.70 -8.73 25.03
CA ALA A 6 8.06 -7.33 25.26
C ALA A 6 8.94 -6.75 24.14
N ALA A 7 9.93 -7.52 23.67
CA ALA A 7 10.81 -7.10 22.57
C ALA A 7 10.05 -6.97 21.23
N VAL A 8 9.17 -7.92 20.92
CA VAL A 8 8.33 -7.84 19.71
C VAL A 8 7.37 -6.65 19.81
N LYS A 9 6.74 -6.44 20.97
CA LYS A 9 5.86 -5.31 21.18
C LYS A 9 6.61 -3.98 21.02
N TRP A 10 7.77 -3.83 21.66
CA TRP A 10 8.62 -2.65 21.50
C TRP A 10 8.98 -2.40 20.03
N PHE A 11 9.30 -3.47 19.29
CA PHE A 11 9.63 -3.35 17.87
C PHE A 11 8.44 -2.91 17.01
N VAL A 12 7.25 -3.43 17.30
CA VAL A 12 5.99 -3.03 16.62
C VAL A 12 5.61 -1.58 16.99
N ASP A 13 5.83 -1.18 18.24
CA ASP A 13 5.56 0.18 18.75
C ASP A 13 6.44 1.26 18.10
N LEU A 14 7.56 0.87 17.44
CA LEU A 14 8.36 1.79 16.60
C LEU A 14 7.55 2.38 15.43
N GLY A 15 6.46 1.74 15.05
CA GLY A 15 5.66 2.11 13.88
C GLY A 15 6.33 1.78 12.55
N ALA A 16 5.55 1.79 11.47
CA ALA A 16 5.99 1.34 10.14
C ALA A 16 7.22 2.12 9.64
N SER A 17 7.27 3.42 9.86
CA SER A 17 8.35 4.29 9.37
C SER A 17 9.73 3.99 9.94
N ALA A 18 9.81 3.44 11.16
CA ALA A 18 11.07 3.05 11.80
C ALA A 18 11.31 1.53 11.72
N MET A 19 10.26 0.73 11.85
CA MET A 19 10.35 -0.72 11.82
C MET A 19 10.74 -1.24 10.42
N LEU A 20 10.09 -0.73 9.35
CA LEU A 20 10.34 -1.19 7.99
C LEU A 20 11.78 -1.00 7.50
N PRO A 21 12.45 0.14 7.73
CA PRO A 21 13.87 0.29 7.44
C PRO A 21 14.75 -0.80 8.04
N ILE A 22 14.47 -1.19 9.28
CA ILE A 22 15.22 -2.25 9.98
C ILE A 22 14.95 -3.60 9.32
N VAL A 23 13.68 -3.95 9.11
CA VAL A 23 13.27 -5.22 8.49
C VAL A 23 13.88 -5.37 7.09
N ILE A 24 13.75 -4.34 6.26
CA ILE A 24 14.27 -4.36 4.89
C ILE A 24 15.80 -4.41 4.86
N THR A 25 16.48 -3.73 5.79
CA THR A 25 17.93 -3.86 5.94
C THR A 25 18.32 -5.30 6.27
N ILE A 26 17.65 -5.93 7.24
CA ILE A 26 17.93 -7.32 7.65
C ILE A 26 17.63 -8.28 6.48
N ILE A 27 16.51 -8.13 5.81
CA ILE A 27 16.16 -8.94 4.62
C ILE A 27 17.24 -8.79 3.55
N GLY A 28 17.68 -7.56 3.26
CA GLY A 28 18.75 -7.31 2.31
C GLY A 28 20.05 -8.03 2.67
N LEU A 29 20.43 -8.03 3.94
CA LEU A 29 21.61 -8.74 4.44
C LEU A 29 21.47 -10.26 4.30
N ILE A 30 20.31 -10.83 4.63
CA ILE A 30 20.02 -12.27 4.45
C ILE A 30 20.15 -12.67 2.97
N PHE A 31 19.68 -11.83 2.05
CA PHE A 31 19.86 -12.04 0.62
C PHE A 31 21.25 -11.67 0.10
N GLY A 32 22.16 -11.23 0.96
CA GLY A 32 23.58 -10.98 0.59
C GLY A 32 23.81 -9.62 -0.06
N VAL A 33 22.92 -8.66 0.12
CA VAL A 33 23.17 -7.27 -0.24
C VAL A 33 24.26 -6.70 0.67
N LYS A 34 25.19 -5.91 0.11
CA LYS A 34 26.25 -5.27 0.91
C LYS A 34 25.63 -4.36 1.96
N PHE A 35 26.17 -4.39 3.19
CA PHE A 35 25.64 -3.66 4.36
C PHE A 35 25.27 -2.20 4.08
N GLY A 36 26.20 -1.42 3.50
CA GLY A 36 25.93 -0.02 3.18
C GLY A 36 24.77 0.19 2.18
N LYS A 37 24.61 -0.74 1.21
CA LYS A 37 23.50 -0.70 0.25
C LYS A 37 22.17 -1.08 0.94
N ALA A 38 22.20 -2.09 1.81
CA ALA A 38 21.00 -2.53 2.56
C ALA A 38 20.49 -1.45 3.50
N ILE A 39 21.37 -0.81 4.31
CA ILE A 39 20.99 0.32 5.18
C ILE A 39 20.43 1.49 4.36
N ARG A 40 21.10 1.88 3.27
CA ARG A 40 20.62 2.94 2.41
C ARG A 40 19.22 2.65 1.87
N SER A 41 18.98 1.44 1.41
CA SER A 41 17.67 0.97 0.95
C SER A 41 16.61 1.09 2.05
N GLY A 42 16.91 0.61 3.26
CA GLY A 42 16.02 0.73 4.40
C GLY A 42 15.68 2.18 4.76
N ILE A 43 16.70 3.06 4.82
CA ILE A 43 16.49 4.49 5.16
C ILE A 43 15.65 5.18 4.09
N ILE A 44 15.92 4.97 2.80
CA ILE A 44 15.14 5.58 1.70
C ILE A 44 13.67 5.14 1.78
N LEU A 45 13.43 3.87 2.05
CA LEU A 45 12.08 3.34 2.27
C LEU A 45 11.39 4.03 3.45
N GLY A 46 12.07 4.17 4.59
CA GLY A 46 11.53 4.88 5.76
C GLY A 46 11.20 6.34 5.46
N VAL A 47 12.06 7.03 4.71
CA VAL A 47 11.79 8.41 4.24
C VAL A 47 10.51 8.46 3.38
N GLY A 48 10.32 7.48 2.49
CA GLY A 48 9.10 7.37 1.70
C GLY A 48 7.85 7.22 2.56
N PHE A 49 7.88 6.34 3.57
CA PHE A 49 6.76 6.15 4.50
C PHE A 49 6.45 7.39 5.34
N VAL A 50 7.48 8.04 5.89
CA VAL A 50 7.29 9.32 6.61
C VAL A 50 6.68 10.36 5.68
N GLY A 51 7.20 10.48 4.46
CA GLY A 51 6.69 11.41 3.46
C GLY A 51 5.22 11.16 3.09
N ILE A 52 4.82 9.90 2.90
CA ILE A 52 3.40 9.55 2.67
C ILE A 52 2.56 9.95 3.89
N GLY A 53 3.02 9.64 5.11
CA GLY A 53 2.32 10.02 6.33
C GLY A 53 2.08 11.52 6.43
N LEU A 54 3.07 12.34 6.13
CA LEU A 54 2.94 13.81 6.10
C LEU A 54 1.92 14.29 5.06
N ILE A 55 1.90 13.66 3.87
CA ILE A 55 0.96 14.00 2.81
C ILE A 55 -0.47 13.60 3.19
N VAL A 56 -0.65 12.42 3.78
CA VAL A 56 -1.96 11.97 4.29
C VAL A 56 -2.48 12.91 5.39
N THR A 57 -1.61 13.31 6.32
CA THR A 57 -1.96 14.30 7.35
C THR A 57 -2.37 15.62 6.71
N LEU A 58 -1.58 16.15 5.76
CA LEU A 58 -1.92 17.36 5.01
C LEU A 58 -3.30 17.26 4.36
N MET A 59 -3.59 16.11 3.75
CA MET A 59 -4.87 15.86 3.10
C MET A 59 -6.02 15.80 4.11
N ASN A 60 -5.86 15.07 5.20
CA ASN A 60 -6.89 14.91 6.23
C ASN A 60 -7.20 16.23 6.94
N ASP A 61 -6.18 17.02 7.26
CA ASP A 61 -6.33 18.29 7.99
C ASP A 61 -7.01 19.38 7.15
N ASN A 62 -6.96 19.27 5.83
CA ASN A 62 -7.50 20.31 4.93
C ASN A 62 -8.71 19.83 4.13
N LEU A 63 -8.67 18.65 3.55
CA LEU A 63 -9.79 18.13 2.76
C LEU A 63 -10.92 17.60 3.65
N GLY A 64 -10.61 17.01 4.81
CA GLY A 64 -11.59 16.52 5.77
C GLY A 64 -12.58 17.61 6.23
N PRO A 65 -12.10 18.75 6.78
CA PRO A 65 -12.94 19.89 7.15
C PRO A 65 -13.74 20.46 5.97
N ALA A 66 -13.14 20.55 4.77
CA ALA A 66 -13.83 21.03 3.58
C ALA A 66 -14.98 20.10 3.17
N ALA A 67 -14.76 18.78 3.21
CA ALA A 67 -15.79 17.78 2.94
C ALA A 67 -16.95 17.88 3.94
N GLN A 68 -16.64 18.06 5.24
CA GLN A 68 -17.65 18.24 6.29
C GLN A 68 -18.43 19.54 6.11
N ALA A 69 -17.76 20.64 5.76
CA ALA A 69 -18.41 21.94 5.52
C ALA A 69 -19.34 21.85 4.29
N MET A 70 -18.90 21.16 3.24
CA MET A 70 -19.69 20.92 2.05
C MET A 70 -20.91 20.05 2.35
N SER A 71 -20.77 18.98 3.13
CA SER A 71 -21.86 18.12 3.57
C SER A 71 -22.93 18.91 4.33
N LYS A 72 -22.51 19.76 5.29
CA LYS A 72 -23.42 20.63 6.04
C LYS A 72 -24.14 21.65 5.13
N ARG A 73 -23.39 22.25 4.21
CA ARG A 73 -23.95 23.28 3.29
C ARG A 73 -25.00 22.72 2.36
N PHE A 74 -24.84 21.49 1.89
CA PHE A 74 -25.78 20.82 0.99
C PHE A 74 -26.84 20.00 1.74
N GLY A 75 -26.90 20.08 3.08
CA GLY A 75 -27.91 19.37 3.88
C GLY A 75 -27.75 17.84 3.83
N MET A 76 -26.57 17.35 3.46
CA MET A 76 -26.28 15.91 3.44
C MET A 76 -25.89 15.45 4.85
N SER A 77 -26.69 14.56 5.43
CA SER A 77 -26.34 13.90 6.70
C SER A 77 -25.54 12.62 6.41
N LEU A 78 -24.28 12.76 5.98
CA LEU A 78 -23.40 11.63 5.78
C LEU A 78 -22.71 11.30 7.10
N GLN A 79 -22.87 10.07 7.56
CA GLN A 79 -22.06 9.55 8.65
C GLN A 79 -20.71 9.13 8.07
N VAL A 80 -19.66 9.89 8.38
CA VAL A 80 -18.30 9.54 7.98
C VAL A 80 -17.70 8.65 9.05
N VAL A 81 -17.42 7.41 8.70
CA VAL A 81 -16.65 6.48 9.52
C VAL A 81 -15.32 6.24 8.82
N ASP A 82 -14.24 6.71 9.43
CA ASP A 82 -12.90 6.43 8.93
C ASP A 82 -12.46 5.03 9.36
N ILE A 83 -12.50 4.09 8.42
CA ILE A 83 -11.99 2.72 8.56
C ILE A 83 -10.66 2.53 7.83
N GLY A 84 -10.04 3.62 7.38
CA GLY A 84 -8.73 3.59 6.76
C GLY A 84 -7.59 3.35 7.76
N TRP A 85 -6.38 3.44 7.25
CA TRP A 85 -5.15 3.24 8.02
C TRP A 85 -5.10 4.02 9.34
N PRO A 86 -5.44 5.32 9.40
CA PRO A 86 -5.35 6.07 10.66
C PRO A 86 -6.24 5.52 11.76
N GLY A 87 -7.45 5.05 11.42
CA GLY A 87 -8.40 4.48 12.37
C GLY A 87 -8.09 3.04 12.74
N MET A 88 -7.72 2.21 11.76
CA MET A 88 -7.58 0.77 11.94
C MET A 88 -6.18 0.33 12.36
N SER A 89 -5.14 1.11 12.08
CA SER A 89 -3.77 0.77 12.47
C SER A 89 -3.58 0.66 13.98
N PRO A 90 -4.03 1.63 14.81
CA PRO A 90 -3.93 1.50 16.27
C PRO A 90 -4.69 0.26 16.80
N LEU A 91 -5.88 -0.02 16.27
CA LEU A 91 -6.67 -1.18 16.65
C LEU A 91 -5.95 -2.50 16.32
N THR A 92 -5.35 -2.58 15.14
CA THR A 92 -4.61 -3.76 14.70
C THR A 92 -3.40 -4.00 15.59
N TRP A 93 -2.56 -2.98 15.77
CA TRP A 93 -1.31 -3.12 16.51
C TRP A 93 -1.49 -3.24 18.02
N ALA A 94 -2.60 -2.73 18.57
CA ALA A 94 -2.97 -2.96 19.96
C ALA A 94 -3.51 -4.38 20.22
N SER A 95 -3.91 -5.10 19.16
CA SER A 95 -4.39 -6.47 19.29
C SER A 95 -3.25 -7.46 19.57
N SER A 96 -3.51 -8.44 20.45
CA SER A 96 -2.58 -9.56 20.68
C SER A 96 -2.32 -10.41 19.43
N ILE A 97 -3.21 -10.36 18.43
CA ILE A 97 -3.02 -11.03 17.13
C ILE A 97 -1.84 -10.43 16.36
N ALA A 98 -1.61 -9.12 16.43
CA ALA A 98 -0.54 -8.46 15.69
C ALA A 98 0.86 -9.03 15.99
N ILE A 99 1.11 -9.38 17.26
CA ILE A 99 2.38 -9.96 17.70
C ILE A 99 2.67 -11.28 16.98
N VAL A 100 1.63 -12.09 16.78
CA VAL A 100 1.73 -13.43 16.18
C VAL A 100 1.55 -13.39 14.67
N ALA A 101 0.88 -12.39 14.15
CA ALA A 101 0.62 -12.26 12.71
C ALA A 101 1.91 -12.21 11.87
N ILE A 102 2.95 -11.53 12.35
CA ILE A 102 4.24 -11.43 11.62
C ILE A 102 4.88 -12.82 11.45
N PRO A 103 5.19 -13.57 12.53
CA PRO A 103 5.78 -14.90 12.38
C PRO A 103 4.86 -15.89 11.66
N VAL A 104 3.54 -15.81 11.87
CA VAL A 104 2.57 -16.66 11.17
C VAL A 104 2.55 -16.36 9.67
N ALA A 105 2.55 -15.10 9.25
CA ALA A 105 2.58 -14.73 7.84
C ALA A 105 3.88 -15.15 7.14
N ILE A 106 5.02 -15.01 7.83
CA ILE A 106 6.32 -15.48 7.31
C ILE A 106 6.29 -17.00 7.16
N LEU A 107 5.84 -17.73 8.19
CA LEU A 107 5.74 -19.19 8.14
C LEU A 107 4.79 -19.66 7.04
N LEU A 108 3.63 -19.03 6.91
CA LEU A 108 2.66 -19.31 5.84
C LEU A 108 3.29 -19.12 4.46
N ASN A 109 3.99 -18.00 4.23
CA ASN A 109 4.64 -17.75 2.94
C ASN A 109 5.72 -18.80 2.64
N VAL A 110 6.57 -19.13 3.63
CA VAL A 110 7.60 -20.17 3.49
C VAL A 110 6.96 -21.54 3.17
N VAL A 111 5.92 -21.94 3.90
CA VAL A 111 5.20 -23.21 3.67
C VAL A 111 4.59 -23.23 2.26
N MET A 112 3.92 -22.17 1.84
CA MET A 112 3.35 -22.07 0.50
C MET A 112 4.41 -22.14 -0.61
N LEU A 113 5.57 -21.52 -0.42
CA LEU A 113 6.70 -21.60 -1.35
C LEU A 113 7.27 -23.03 -1.42
N LEU A 114 7.46 -23.70 -0.28
CA LEU A 114 7.96 -25.07 -0.23
C LEU A 114 6.99 -26.07 -0.87
N LEU A 115 5.69 -25.88 -0.67
CA LEU A 115 4.64 -26.69 -1.28
C LEU A 115 4.33 -26.30 -2.74
N LYS A 116 5.04 -25.30 -3.29
CA LYS A 116 4.82 -24.75 -4.64
C LYS A 116 3.39 -24.26 -4.86
N LEU A 117 2.75 -23.79 -3.80
CA LEU A 117 1.41 -23.19 -3.84
C LEU A 117 1.44 -21.71 -4.25
N THR A 118 2.60 -21.06 -4.14
CA THR A 118 2.83 -19.68 -4.57
C THR A 118 4.26 -19.51 -5.10
N HIS A 119 4.45 -18.49 -5.95
CA HIS A 119 5.76 -18.00 -6.39
C HIS A 119 6.09 -16.63 -5.75
N VAL A 120 5.21 -16.13 -4.90
CA VAL A 120 5.38 -14.85 -4.21
C VAL A 120 6.32 -15.01 -3.03
N VAL A 121 7.40 -14.26 -3.02
CA VAL A 121 8.27 -14.06 -1.85
C VAL A 121 7.91 -12.72 -1.24
N ASN A 122 7.10 -12.75 -0.18
CA ASN A 122 6.66 -11.53 0.48
C ASN A 122 7.81 -10.93 1.32
N VAL A 123 8.18 -9.71 1.00
CA VAL A 123 9.22 -8.95 1.72
C VAL A 123 8.66 -7.69 2.37
N ASP A 124 7.39 -7.37 2.11
CA ASP A 124 6.72 -6.19 2.65
C ASP A 124 5.88 -6.54 3.88
N ILE A 125 6.21 -5.89 4.99
CA ILE A 125 5.47 -6.02 6.24
C ILE A 125 4.10 -5.31 6.18
N TRP A 126 3.92 -4.39 5.23
CA TRP A 126 2.64 -3.74 4.99
C TRP A 126 1.56 -4.75 4.56
N ASN A 127 1.94 -5.73 3.75
CA ASN A 127 1.05 -6.85 3.43
C ASN A 127 0.67 -7.62 4.70
N VAL A 128 1.63 -7.84 5.60
CA VAL A 128 1.39 -8.53 6.87
C VAL A 128 0.45 -7.73 7.79
N TRP A 129 0.48 -6.39 7.70
CA TRP A 129 -0.48 -5.57 8.45
C TRP A 129 -1.93 -5.87 8.04
N HIS A 130 -2.21 -6.01 6.74
CA HIS A 130 -3.55 -6.38 6.28
C HIS A 130 -3.99 -7.74 6.78
N PHE A 131 -3.07 -8.71 6.83
CA PHE A 131 -3.35 -10.03 7.40
C PHE A 131 -3.64 -9.93 8.90
N ALA A 132 -2.82 -9.16 9.62
CA ALA A 132 -3.00 -8.89 11.05
C ALA A 132 -4.31 -8.17 11.34
N PHE A 133 -4.67 -7.18 10.52
CA PHE A 133 -5.93 -6.45 10.61
C PHE A 133 -7.13 -7.39 10.50
N THR A 134 -7.17 -8.25 9.48
CA THR A 134 -8.23 -9.26 9.33
C THR A 134 -8.28 -10.18 10.53
N GLY A 135 -7.14 -10.67 10.98
CA GLY A 135 -7.07 -11.53 12.16
C GLY A 135 -7.57 -10.83 13.43
N ALA A 136 -7.21 -9.56 13.62
CA ALA A 136 -7.66 -8.75 14.76
C ALA A 136 -9.19 -8.55 14.72
N LEU A 137 -9.76 -8.25 13.56
CA LEU A 137 -11.21 -8.12 13.40
C LEU A 137 -11.95 -9.43 13.72
N VAL A 138 -11.46 -10.56 13.20
CA VAL A 138 -12.06 -11.87 13.47
C VAL A 138 -11.96 -12.19 14.96
N TYR A 139 -10.83 -11.91 15.60
CA TYR A 139 -10.67 -12.11 17.04
C TYR A 139 -11.63 -11.22 17.86
N LEU A 140 -11.72 -9.94 17.51
CA LEU A 140 -12.64 -9.02 18.20
C LEU A 140 -14.12 -9.41 18.04
N ALA A 141 -14.49 -9.89 16.84
CA ALA A 141 -15.87 -10.29 16.58
C ALA A 141 -16.26 -11.61 17.23
N THR A 142 -15.31 -12.54 17.39
CA THR A 142 -15.61 -13.91 17.85
C THR A 142 -15.15 -14.19 19.28
N GLY A 143 -14.25 -13.38 19.84
CA GLY A 143 -13.55 -13.66 21.10
C GLY A 143 -12.60 -14.86 21.02
N ASN A 144 -12.42 -15.47 19.85
CA ASN A 144 -11.64 -16.70 19.67
C ASN A 144 -10.30 -16.39 18.99
N TYR A 145 -9.21 -16.55 19.75
CA TYR A 145 -7.85 -16.28 19.29
C TYR A 145 -7.42 -17.15 18.11
N MET A 146 -7.81 -18.43 18.10
CA MET A 146 -7.47 -19.36 17.01
C MET A 146 -8.17 -18.99 15.70
N LEU A 147 -9.43 -18.51 15.78
CA LEU A 147 -10.12 -17.96 14.61
C LEU A 147 -9.44 -16.67 14.11
N GLY A 148 -8.92 -15.84 15.01
CA GLY A 148 -8.10 -14.70 14.64
C GLY A 148 -6.84 -15.10 13.84
N ILE A 149 -6.09 -16.10 14.30
CA ILE A 149 -4.94 -16.65 13.57
C ILE A 149 -5.37 -17.26 12.24
N LEU A 150 -6.47 -17.97 12.19
CA LEU A 150 -7.02 -18.49 10.94
C LEU A 150 -7.34 -17.35 9.96
N GLY A 151 -7.88 -16.24 10.45
CA GLY A 151 -8.10 -15.03 9.63
C GLY A 151 -6.82 -14.49 9.01
N VAL A 152 -5.71 -14.43 9.78
CA VAL A 152 -4.37 -14.08 9.26
C VAL A 152 -3.97 -15.03 8.12
N CYS A 153 -4.10 -16.35 8.36
CA CYS A 153 -3.68 -17.36 7.39
C CYS A 153 -4.53 -17.33 6.10
N VAL A 154 -5.85 -17.20 6.22
CA VAL A 154 -6.76 -17.16 5.06
C VAL A 154 -6.49 -15.92 4.22
N HIS A 155 -6.37 -14.74 4.87
CA HIS A 155 -6.05 -13.51 4.15
C HIS A 155 -4.70 -13.62 3.42
N GLY A 156 -3.64 -14.03 4.13
CA GLY A 156 -2.31 -14.18 3.54
C GLY A 156 -2.29 -15.20 2.40
N PHE A 157 -2.96 -16.34 2.55
CA PHE A 157 -3.08 -17.34 1.49
C PHE A 157 -3.72 -16.75 0.22
N LEU A 158 -4.85 -16.07 0.38
CA LEU A 158 -5.56 -15.47 -0.75
C LEU A 158 -4.74 -14.34 -1.39
N ALA A 159 -4.12 -13.47 -0.58
CA ALA A 159 -3.29 -12.39 -1.07
C ALA A 159 -2.10 -12.90 -1.91
N PHE A 160 -1.42 -13.96 -1.46
CA PHE A 160 -0.34 -14.57 -2.23
C PHE A 160 -0.84 -15.23 -3.51
N LYS A 161 -2.00 -15.90 -3.50
CA LYS A 161 -2.60 -16.50 -4.71
C LYS A 161 -3.01 -15.43 -5.73
N PHE A 162 -3.65 -14.37 -5.29
CA PHE A 162 -4.00 -13.25 -6.17
C PHE A 162 -2.75 -12.52 -6.66
N GLY A 163 -1.74 -12.35 -5.80
CA GLY A 163 -0.44 -11.84 -6.19
C GLY A 163 0.20 -12.64 -7.32
N ASP A 164 0.15 -13.98 -7.26
CA ASP A 164 0.62 -14.86 -8.34
C ASP A 164 -0.17 -14.65 -9.64
N TRP A 165 -1.50 -14.64 -9.55
CA TRP A 165 -2.37 -14.58 -10.73
C TRP A 165 -2.26 -13.26 -11.47
N PHE A 166 -2.06 -12.17 -10.74
CA PHE A 166 -1.97 -10.82 -11.32
C PHE A 166 -0.53 -10.31 -11.50
N ALA A 167 0.48 -11.09 -11.10
CA ALA A 167 1.88 -10.72 -11.30
C ALA A 167 2.22 -10.34 -12.76
N PRO A 168 1.78 -11.09 -13.79
CA PRO A 168 2.06 -10.70 -15.17
C PRO A 168 1.46 -9.35 -15.56
N VAL A 169 0.27 -9.02 -15.04
CA VAL A 169 -0.38 -7.72 -15.30
C VAL A 169 0.39 -6.59 -14.63
N VAL A 170 0.89 -6.83 -13.41
CA VAL A 170 1.73 -5.87 -12.68
C VAL A 170 3.04 -5.62 -13.41
N GLU A 171 3.69 -6.68 -13.90
CA GLU A 171 4.94 -6.57 -14.67
C GLU A 171 4.74 -5.73 -15.94
N ASP A 172 3.70 -6.04 -16.72
CA ASP A 172 3.42 -5.36 -17.99
C ASP A 172 3.03 -3.89 -17.79
N TYR A 173 2.16 -3.63 -16.81
CA TYR A 173 1.62 -2.28 -16.63
C TYR A 173 2.60 -1.31 -15.96
N PHE A 174 3.35 -1.78 -14.95
CA PHE A 174 4.29 -0.96 -14.19
C PHE A 174 5.74 -1.09 -14.67
N GLU A 175 6.01 -1.94 -15.67
CA GLU A 175 7.37 -2.24 -16.17
C GLU A 175 8.32 -2.74 -15.05
N LEU A 176 7.77 -3.50 -14.09
CA LEU A 176 8.47 -4.00 -12.90
C LEU A 176 8.67 -5.51 -12.97
N ASP A 177 9.67 -5.97 -13.73
CA ASP A 177 9.95 -7.41 -13.90
C ASP A 177 10.22 -8.10 -12.56
N GLY A 178 9.50 -9.21 -12.30
CA GLY A 178 9.62 -10.03 -11.11
C GLY A 178 9.03 -9.42 -9.85
N VAL A 179 8.16 -8.43 -9.97
CA VAL A 179 7.44 -7.82 -8.85
C VAL A 179 5.95 -8.18 -8.94
N CYS A 180 5.33 -8.43 -7.80
CA CYS A 180 3.89 -8.55 -7.67
C CYS A 180 3.38 -7.76 -6.46
N ILE A 181 2.09 -7.53 -6.41
CA ILE A 181 1.44 -6.75 -5.36
C ILE A 181 0.43 -7.65 -4.62
N PRO A 182 0.89 -8.49 -3.66
CA PRO A 182 0.01 -9.32 -2.83
C PRO A 182 -0.61 -8.50 -1.69
N HIS A 183 -0.99 -7.29 -2.00
CA HIS A 183 -1.52 -6.32 -1.05
C HIS A 183 -3.02 -6.51 -0.88
N GLY A 184 -3.52 -6.50 0.35
CA GLY A 184 -4.90 -6.81 0.69
C GLY A 184 -5.93 -6.00 -0.09
N ASP A 185 -5.71 -4.70 -0.26
CA ASP A 185 -6.66 -3.86 -0.99
C ASP A 185 -6.58 -4.06 -2.51
N SER A 186 -5.36 -4.11 -3.06
CA SER A 186 -5.15 -4.17 -4.52
C SER A 186 -5.42 -5.56 -5.08
N ALA A 187 -4.84 -6.61 -4.49
CA ALA A 187 -4.96 -7.97 -4.96
C ALA A 187 -6.42 -8.49 -4.90
N PHE A 188 -7.16 -8.09 -3.86
CA PHE A 188 -8.56 -8.49 -3.71
C PHE A 188 -9.52 -7.74 -4.64
N MET A 189 -9.15 -6.55 -5.12
CA MET A 189 -9.92 -5.83 -6.14
C MET A 189 -9.70 -6.37 -7.55
N ALA A 190 -8.56 -6.96 -7.84
CA ALA A 190 -8.21 -7.46 -9.17
C ALA A 190 -9.23 -8.45 -9.77
N PRO A 191 -9.75 -9.46 -9.02
CA PRO A 191 -10.79 -10.35 -9.54
C PRO A 191 -12.08 -9.64 -9.96
N PHE A 192 -12.39 -8.49 -9.34
CA PHE A 192 -13.56 -7.68 -9.72
C PHE A 192 -13.25 -6.75 -10.90
N ALA A 193 -12.00 -6.29 -11.03
CA ALA A 193 -11.58 -5.45 -12.14
C ALA A 193 -11.62 -6.19 -13.49
N VAL A 194 -11.23 -7.47 -13.52
CA VAL A 194 -11.21 -8.29 -14.76
C VAL A 194 -12.56 -8.35 -15.47
N PRO A 195 -13.69 -8.70 -14.82
CA PRO A 195 -14.99 -8.70 -15.50
C PRO A 195 -15.46 -7.31 -15.89
N VAL A 196 -15.07 -6.26 -15.16
CA VAL A 196 -15.38 -4.86 -15.53
C VAL A 196 -14.62 -4.49 -16.80
N GLU A 197 -13.32 -4.75 -16.86
CA GLU A 197 -12.50 -4.54 -18.05
C GLU A 197 -13.05 -5.30 -19.25
N TRP A 198 -13.36 -6.60 -19.07
CA TRP A 198 -13.98 -7.43 -20.09
C TRP A 198 -15.30 -6.85 -20.61
N ALA A 199 -16.13 -6.25 -19.75
CA ALA A 199 -17.38 -5.60 -20.13
C ALA A 199 -17.10 -4.29 -20.89
N LEU A 200 -16.20 -3.44 -20.40
CA LEU A 200 -15.80 -2.18 -21.02
C LEU A 200 -15.23 -2.39 -22.43
N ASP A 201 -14.44 -3.43 -22.60
CA ASP A 201 -13.83 -3.80 -23.88
C ASP A 201 -14.88 -4.12 -24.98
N ARG A 202 -16.11 -4.48 -24.59
CA ARG A 202 -17.21 -4.75 -25.52
C ARG A 202 -18.00 -3.50 -25.92
N ILE A 203 -17.80 -2.39 -25.24
CA ILE A 203 -18.50 -1.15 -25.58
C ILE A 203 -17.77 -0.47 -26.74
N PRO A 204 -18.41 -0.29 -27.91
CA PRO A 204 -17.79 0.33 -29.06
C PRO A 204 -17.27 1.73 -28.72
N GLY A 205 -15.99 1.95 -29.00
CA GLY A 205 -15.32 3.26 -28.78
C GLY A 205 -14.62 3.41 -27.44
N VAL A 206 -15.00 2.67 -26.39
CA VAL A 206 -14.35 2.76 -25.05
C VAL A 206 -12.87 2.34 -25.13
N LYS A 207 -12.55 1.28 -25.86
CA LYS A 207 -11.14 0.87 -26.13
C LYS A 207 -10.24 1.96 -26.74
N LYS A 208 -10.86 2.93 -27.41
CA LYS A 208 -10.14 4.05 -28.06
C LYS A 208 -9.92 5.24 -27.12
N ILE A 209 -10.53 5.19 -25.93
CA ILE A 209 -10.40 6.24 -24.93
C ILE A 209 -9.09 6.00 -24.19
N ASN A 210 -8.11 6.81 -24.48
CA ASN A 210 -6.85 6.83 -23.76
C ASN A 210 -6.78 8.10 -22.90
N ILE A 211 -7.13 7.95 -21.62
CA ILE A 211 -7.12 9.06 -20.63
C ILE A 211 -5.98 8.77 -19.63
N THR A 212 -4.76 8.74 -20.11
CA THR A 212 -3.59 8.74 -19.23
C THR A 212 -3.19 10.16 -18.86
N SER A 213 -2.48 10.33 -17.74
CA SER A 213 -1.92 11.64 -17.34
C SER A 213 -1.11 12.26 -18.46
N ASP A 214 -0.31 11.46 -19.18
CA ASP A 214 0.50 11.91 -20.31
C ASP A 214 -0.35 12.32 -21.53
N ALA A 215 -1.45 11.60 -21.78
CA ALA A 215 -2.38 11.96 -22.86
C ALA A 215 -3.11 13.28 -22.56
N ILE A 216 -3.52 13.47 -21.31
CA ILE A 216 -4.14 14.71 -20.85
C ILE A 216 -3.13 15.86 -20.95
N GLN A 217 -1.92 15.67 -20.45
CA GLN A 217 -0.87 16.69 -20.52
C GLN A 217 -0.48 17.03 -21.97
N ARG A 218 -0.35 16.04 -22.86
CA ARG A 218 -0.11 16.28 -24.29
C ARG A 218 -1.25 17.05 -24.97
N LYS A 219 -2.50 16.79 -24.58
CA LYS A 219 -3.68 17.43 -25.17
C LYS A 219 -3.95 18.83 -24.63
N PHE A 220 -3.76 19.04 -23.34
CA PHE A 220 -4.12 20.28 -22.64
C PHE A 220 -2.88 21.10 -22.19
N GLY A 221 -1.67 20.62 -22.47
CA GLY A 221 -0.44 21.31 -22.06
C GLY A 221 -0.36 21.45 -20.53
N VAL A 222 0.04 22.62 -20.07
CA VAL A 222 0.21 22.94 -18.65
C VAL A 222 -1.08 22.72 -17.83
N ILE A 223 -2.25 22.96 -18.42
CA ILE A 223 -3.55 22.76 -17.74
C ILE A 223 -3.80 21.27 -17.43
N GLY A 224 -3.21 20.36 -18.20
CA GLY A 224 -3.28 18.92 -18.00
C GLY A 224 -2.28 18.37 -16.97
N GLU A 225 -1.45 19.22 -16.39
CA GLU A 225 -0.51 18.77 -15.34
C GLU A 225 -1.24 18.41 -14.06
N PRO A 226 -0.86 17.29 -13.38
CA PRO A 226 -1.50 16.85 -12.13
C PRO A 226 -1.59 17.95 -11.07
N MET A 227 -0.55 18.79 -10.94
CA MET A 227 -0.57 19.89 -9.97
C MET A 227 -1.62 20.95 -10.28
N ILE A 228 -1.84 21.28 -11.55
CA ILE A 228 -2.85 22.26 -11.95
C ILE A 228 -4.25 21.67 -11.74
N ILE A 229 -4.44 20.41 -12.10
CA ILE A 229 -5.70 19.70 -11.84
C ILE A 229 -5.98 19.68 -10.33
N GLY A 230 -4.98 19.33 -9.51
CA GLY A 230 -5.11 19.37 -8.05
C GLY A 230 -5.47 20.75 -7.52
N ALA A 231 -4.79 21.80 -8.01
CA ALA A 231 -5.09 23.18 -7.63
C ALA A 231 -6.53 23.57 -7.97
N VAL A 232 -6.98 23.29 -9.19
CA VAL A 232 -8.36 23.63 -9.64
C VAL A 232 -9.38 22.85 -8.82
N LEU A 233 -9.20 21.55 -8.63
CA LEU A 233 -10.09 20.72 -7.81
C LEU A 233 -10.15 21.20 -6.36
N GLY A 234 -9.01 21.51 -5.75
CA GLY A 234 -8.97 22.01 -4.38
C GLY A 234 -9.67 23.37 -4.24
N CYS A 235 -9.45 24.30 -5.18
CA CYS A 235 -10.18 25.57 -5.21
C CYS A 235 -11.69 25.36 -5.34
N LEU A 236 -12.11 24.45 -6.22
CA LEU A 236 -13.53 24.13 -6.44
C LEU A 236 -14.16 23.52 -5.18
N ILE A 237 -13.50 22.57 -4.54
CA ILE A 237 -13.96 21.97 -3.28
C ILE A 237 -14.07 23.03 -2.19
N GLY A 238 -13.08 23.92 -2.05
CA GLY A 238 -13.10 25.01 -1.09
C GLY A 238 -14.27 25.97 -1.33
N ALA A 239 -14.54 26.33 -2.58
CA ALA A 239 -15.68 27.18 -2.95
C ALA A 239 -17.02 26.47 -2.65
N LEU A 240 -17.15 25.18 -2.96
CA LEU A 240 -18.32 24.37 -2.65
C LEU A 240 -18.51 24.21 -1.13
N ALA A 241 -17.45 24.13 -0.36
CA ALA A 241 -17.46 24.11 1.10
C ALA A 241 -17.88 25.45 1.72
N GLY A 242 -17.90 26.53 0.94
CA GLY A 242 -18.25 27.88 1.39
C GLY A 242 -17.08 28.64 1.97
N TYR A 243 -15.86 28.27 1.66
CA TYR A 243 -14.67 29.00 2.05
C TYR A 243 -14.58 30.33 1.28
N ASP A 244 -13.96 31.33 1.89
CA ASP A 244 -13.62 32.57 1.19
C ASP A 244 -12.55 32.31 0.10
N VAL A 245 -12.27 33.32 -0.70
CA VAL A 245 -11.31 33.22 -1.80
C VAL A 245 -9.94 32.75 -1.31
N LYS A 246 -9.48 33.26 -0.16
CA LYS A 246 -8.20 32.90 0.44
C LYS A 246 -8.17 31.42 0.85
N GLY A 247 -9.19 30.96 1.56
CA GLY A 247 -9.31 29.57 2.00
C GLY A 247 -9.41 28.59 0.82
N ALA A 248 -10.19 28.94 -0.22
CA ALA A 248 -10.29 28.14 -1.44
C ALA A 248 -8.93 28.04 -2.18
N MET A 249 -8.20 29.16 -2.31
CA MET A 249 -6.87 29.15 -2.92
C MET A 249 -5.86 28.35 -2.10
N GLN A 250 -5.89 28.45 -0.77
CA GLN A 250 -5.03 27.66 0.10
C GLN A 250 -5.28 26.16 -0.06
N LEU A 251 -6.56 25.74 -0.07
CA LEU A 251 -6.91 24.33 -0.32
C LEU A 251 -6.46 23.88 -1.72
N GLY A 252 -6.57 24.76 -2.73
CA GLY A 252 -6.07 24.51 -4.07
C GLY A 252 -4.57 24.17 -4.10
N ILE A 253 -3.74 25.01 -3.46
CA ILE A 253 -2.29 24.80 -3.41
C ILE A 253 -1.94 23.54 -2.60
N GLN A 254 -2.67 23.25 -1.53
CA GLN A 254 -2.45 22.03 -0.74
C GLN A 254 -2.77 20.77 -1.55
N MET A 255 -3.85 20.77 -2.32
CA MET A 255 -4.19 19.66 -3.22
C MET A 255 -3.19 19.50 -4.35
N ALA A 256 -2.69 20.62 -4.91
CA ALA A 256 -1.59 20.58 -5.88
C ALA A 256 -0.32 19.93 -5.28
N ALA A 257 0.01 20.29 -4.03
CA ALA A 257 1.15 19.69 -3.33
C ALA A 257 0.97 18.18 -3.13
N VAL A 258 -0.23 17.71 -2.75
CA VAL A 258 -0.54 16.28 -2.64
C VAL A 258 -0.29 15.56 -3.96
N MET A 259 -0.82 16.10 -5.07
CA MET A 259 -0.69 15.50 -6.41
C MET A 259 0.78 15.39 -6.88
N VAL A 260 1.65 16.31 -6.45
CA VAL A 260 3.08 16.30 -6.81
C VAL A 260 3.90 15.42 -5.87
N LEU A 261 3.62 15.50 -4.56
CA LEU A 261 4.47 14.86 -3.55
C LEU A 261 4.18 13.36 -3.41
N MET A 262 2.91 12.94 -3.54
CA MET A 262 2.53 11.54 -3.35
C MET A 262 3.31 10.60 -4.29
N PRO A 263 3.34 10.80 -5.62
CA PRO A 263 4.13 9.95 -6.51
C PRO A 263 5.63 9.94 -6.19
N LYS A 264 6.17 11.07 -5.73
CA LYS A 264 7.59 11.16 -5.34
C LYS A 264 7.90 10.30 -4.11
N MET A 265 7.01 10.27 -3.13
CA MET A 265 7.19 9.44 -1.94
C MET A 265 7.02 7.96 -2.26
N VAL A 266 6.05 7.61 -3.10
CA VAL A 266 5.91 6.23 -3.62
C VAL A 266 7.19 5.81 -4.36
N LYS A 267 7.75 6.69 -5.20
CA LYS A 267 9.04 6.42 -5.86
C LYS A 267 10.17 6.20 -4.86
N CYS A 268 10.24 6.97 -3.77
CA CYS A 268 11.24 6.73 -2.72
C CYS A 268 11.11 5.32 -2.12
N ILE A 269 9.89 4.85 -1.88
CA ILE A 269 9.66 3.47 -1.40
C ILE A 269 10.20 2.47 -2.43
N MET A 270 9.87 2.62 -3.71
CA MET A 270 10.35 1.74 -4.77
C MET A 270 11.88 1.76 -4.89
N ASP A 271 12.50 2.95 -4.85
CA ASP A 271 13.96 3.12 -4.89
C ASP A 271 14.67 2.42 -3.70
N GLY A 272 13.98 2.32 -2.56
CA GLY A 272 14.45 1.57 -1.39
C GLY A 272 14.31 0.06 -1.56
N LEU A 273 13.21 -0.42 -2.14
CA LEU A 273 12.91 -1.86 -2.25
C LEU A 273 13.62 -2.54 -3.43
N MET A 274 13.68 -1.89 -4.59
CA MET A 274 14.22 -2.48 -5.82
C MET A 274 15.62 -3.11 -5.69
N PRO A 275 16.61 -2.48 -5.02
CA PRO A 275 17.93 -3.07 -4.91
C PRO A 275 17.97 -4.38 -4.13
N ILE A 276 17.04 -4.57 -3.20
CA ILE A 276 16.92 -5.78 -2.38
C ILE A 276 16.13 -6.84 -3.14
N SER A 277 15.04 -6.44 -3.77
CA SER A 277 14.19 -7.27 -4.61
C SER A 277 14.98 -7.95 -5.72
N GLU A 278 15.77 -7.20 -6.49
CA GLU A 278 16.63 -7.76 -7.56
C GLU A 278 17.61 -8.82 -7.07
N VAL A 279 18.26 -8.60 -5.92
CA VAL A 279 19.21 -9.56 -5.35
C VAL A 279 18.48 -10.79 -4.82
N ALA A 280 17.34 -10.60 -4.16
CA ALA A 280 16.49 -11.68 -3.66
C ALA A 280 16.00 -12.56 -4.82
N LYS A 281 15.47 -11.98 -5.89
CA LYS A 281 15.02 -12.65 -7.11
C LYS A 281 16.14 -13.52 -7.69
N LYS A 282 17.30 -12.94 -8.00
CA LYS A 282 18.46 -13.65 -8.58
C LYS A 282 18.92 -14.81 -7.71
N LYS A 283 18.91 -14.65 -6.38
CA LYS A 283 19.33 -15.69 -5.44
C LYS A 283 18.32 -16.84 -5.37
N MET A 284 17.04 -16.53 -5.42
CA MET A 284 15.96 -17.51 -5.41
C MET A 284 15.90 -18.30 -6.72
N GLU A 285 15.96 -17.64 -7.87
CA GLU A 285 16.01 -18.28 -9.19
C GLU A 285 17.18 -19.26 -9.30
N LYS A 286 18.37 -18.84 -8.83
CA LYS A 286 19.55 -19.71 -8.80
C LYS A 286 19.37 -20.92 -7.89
N ARG A 287 18.71 -20.76 -6.74
CA ARG A 287 18.51 -21.83 -5.76
C ARG A 287 17.45 -22.83 -6.19
N PHE A 288 16.44 -22.40 -6.92
CA PHE A 288 15.28 -23.21 -7.33
C PHE A 288 15.25 -23.52 -8.84
N HIS A 289 16.43 -23.66 -9.45
CA HIS A 289 16.62 -24.17 -10.82
C HIS A 289 15.84 -23.40 -11.91
N GLY A 290 15.80 -22.09 -11.83
CA GLY A 290 15.20 -21.23 -12.85
C GLY A 290 13.68 -21.05 -12.70
N THR A 291 13.07 -21.47 -11.60
CA THR A 291 11.69 -21.13 -11.28
C THR A 291 11.57 -19.61 -11.11
N LYS A 292 10.65 -18.97 -11.84
CA LYS A 292 10.38 -17.54 -11.70
C LYS A 292 9.68 -17.27 -10.37
N PHE A 293 10.25 -16.39 -9.57
CA PHE A 293 9.66 -15.90 -8.33
C PHE A 293 9.31 -14.43 -8.46
N TYR A 294 8.24 -14.04 -7.81
CA TYR A 294 7.81 -12.66 -7.71
C TYR A 294 8.09 -12.11 -6.32
N ILE A 295 8.65 -10.92 -6.26
CA ILE A 295 8.84 -10.22 -4.98
C ILE A 295 7.53 -9.51 -4.65
N GLY A 296 6.91 -9.91 -3.55
CA GLY A 296 5.68 -9.31 -3.03
C GLY A 296 5.98 -8.00 -2.29
N LEU A 297 5.56 -6.88 -2.88
CA LEU A 297 5.67 -5.52 -2.36
C LEU A 297 4.31 -4.96 -1.98
#